data_73cdedae21def78265335aab0dfc449e
#
_entry.id   73cdedae21def78265335aab0dfc449e
#
_cell.length_a   1.000
_cell.length_b   1.000
_cell.length_c   1.000
_cell.angle_alpha   90.00
_cell.angle_beta   90.00
_cell.angle_gamma   90.00
#
_symmetry.space_group_name_H-M   'P 1'
#
loop_
_entity.id
_entity.type
_entity.pdbx_description
1 polymer ?
#
loop_
_entity_poly.entity_id
_entity_poly.type
_entity_poly.pdbx_seq_one_letter_code
_entity_poly.pdbx_strand_id
1 'polypeptide(L)'
;SMTKKMVALCACPMGLAHTFMAAEAIEVEAKNRGYEYKVETQGSDGVQNKLSRNDIEEADFIIHAIAVTPLEMERFDGKEVYEVGLQEIIKNVSGVFDEIEADLNN
;
A
#
# COMPACT_ATOMS: atom_id res chain seq x y z
N SER A 1 10.72 -19.64 6.61
CA SER A 1 11.08 -18.67 5.61
C SER A 1 11.04 -17.27 6.18
N MET A 2 11.97 -16.49 5.75
CA MET A 2 12.08 -15.09 6.22
C MET A 2 11.54 -14.11 5.19
N THR A 3 10.60 -14.56 4.38
CA THR A 3 10.01 -13.70 3.37
C THR A 3 9.27 -12.55 4.04
N LYS A 4 9.61 -11.33 3.63
CA LYS A 4 8.92 -10.14 4.12
C LYS A 4 7.63 -9.94 3.38
N LYS A 5 6.64 -9.39 4.07
CA LYS A 5 5.32 -9.13 3.51
C LYS A 5 4.99 -7.66 3.67
N MET A 6 4.37 -7.10 2.64
CA MET A 6 3.84 -5.75 2.75
C MET A 6 2.44 -5.71 2.17
N VAL A 7 1.63 -4.80 2.69
CA VAL A 7 0.31 -4.54 2.14
C VAL A 7 0.16 -3.04 1.91
N ALA A 8 -0.75 -2.69 1.02
CA ALA A 8 -1.01 -1.28 0.73
C ALA A 8 -2.48 -1.06 0.44
N LEU A 9 -2.93 0.16 0.68
CA LEU A 9 -4.28 0.61 0.36
C LEU A 9 -4.15 1.87 -0.48
N CYS A 10 -4.71 1.82 -1.70
CA CYS A 10 -4.74 2.97 -2.60
C CYS A 10 -6.18 3.38 -2.81
N ALA A 11 -6.51 4.64 -2.54
CA ALA A 11 -7.88 5.12 -2.66
C ALA A 11 -7.91 6.53 -3.24
N CYS A 12 -8.81 6.76 -4.19
CA CYS A 12 -8.94 8.03 -4.88
C CYS A 12 -10.41 8.29 -5.17
N PRO A 13 -10.89 9.53 -5.03
CA PRO A 13 -12.31 9.81 -5.22
C PRO A 13 -12.79 9.62 -6.65
N MET A 14 -11.94 9.84 -7.66
CA MET A 14 -12.39 9.83 -9.04
C MET A 14 -11.49 9.12 -10.02
N GLY A 15 -10.33 8.75 -9.62
CA GLY A 15 -9.35 8.42 -10.64
C GLY A 15 -9.04 6.94 -10.69
N LEU A 16 -9.78 6.20 -11.48
CA LEU A 16 -9.39 4.84 -11.79
C LEU A 16 -7.92 4.77 -12.14
N ALA A 17 -7.49 5.64 -13.06
CA ALA A 17 -6.13 5.59 -13.57
C ALA A 17 -5.09 5.81 -12.47
N HIS A 18 -5.25 6.83 -11.65
CA HIS A 18 -4.25 7.13 -10.61
C HIS A 18 -4.17 6.04 -9.56
N THR A 19 -5.32 5.51 -9.14
CA THR A 19 -5.36 4.44 -8.16
C THR A 19 -4.66 3.20 -8.68
N PHE A 20 -4.97 2.80 -9.92
CA PHE A 20 -4.35 1.62 -10.52
C PHE A 20 -2.87 1.83 -10.81
N MET A 21 -2.48 3.02 -11.24
CA MET A 21 -1.06 3.31 -11.48
C MET A 21 -0.25 3.21 -10.19
N ALA A 22 -0.78 3.75 -9.10
CA ALA A 22 -0.11 3.66 -7.81
C ALA A 22 -0.04 2.21 -7.33
N ALA A 23 -1.14 1.48 -7.43
CA ALA A 23 -1.18 0.08 -7.02
C ALA A 23 -0.18 -0.75 -7.81
N GLU A 24 -0.15 -0.57 -9.13
CA GLU A 24 0.79 -1.31 -9.97
C GLU A 24 2.24 -0.96 -9.64
N ALA A 25 2.53 0.31 -9.42
CA ALA A 25 3.88 0.73 -9.06
C ALA A 25 4.34 0.04 -7.77
N ILE A 26 3.46 -0.02 -6.76
CA ILE A 26 3.77 -0.69 -5.50
C ILE A 26 4.00 -2.19 -5.73
N GLU A 27 3.11 -2.83 -6.50
CA GLU A 27 3.21 -4.26 -6.74
C GLU A 27 4.50 -4.64 -7.46
N VAL A 28 4.86 -3.88 -8.50
CA VAL A 28 6.08 -4.14 -9.25
C VAL A 28 7.31 -3.97 -8.35
N GLU A 29 7.33 -2.88 -7.58
CA GLU A 29 8.47 -2.62 -6.70
C GLU A 29 8.60 -3.69 -5.61
N ALA A 30 7.49 -4.06 -5.00
CA ALA A 30 7.47 -5.09 -3.95
C ALA A 30 7.97 -6.43 -4.52
N LYS A 31 7.48 -6.80 -5.70
CA LYS A 31 7.91 -8.03 -6.34
C LYS A 31 9.41 -8.01 -6.62
N ASN A 32 9.90 -6.90 -7.17
CA ASN A 32 11.32 -6.79 -7.51
C ASN A 32 12.23 -6.86 -6.28
N ARG A 33 11.71 -6.48 -5.11
CA ARG A 33 12.47 -6.54 -3.86
C ARG A 33 12.26 -7.85 -3.08
N GLY A 34 11.47 -8.77 -3.62
CA GLY A 34 11.27 -10.07 -2.99
C GLY A 34 10.21 -10.11 -1.90
N TYR A 35 9.35 -9.10 -1.83
CA TYR A 35 8.25 -9.11 -0.87
C TYR A 35 7.09 -9.95 -1.37
N GLU A 36 6.37 -10.58 -0.44
CA GLU A 36 4.98 -10.95 -0.68
C GLU A 36 4.17 -9.69 -0.50
N TYR A 37 3.15 -9.49 -1.33
CA TYR A 37 2.42 -8.24 -1.30
C TYR A 37 0.95 -8.44 -1.62
N LYS A 38 0.12 -7.53 -1.12
CA LYS A 38 -1.28 -7.42 -1.52
C LYS A 38 -1.66 -5.95 -1.47
N VAL A 39 -2.25 -5.45 -2.55
CA VAL A 39 -2.60 -4.05 -2.66
C VAL A 39 -4.10 -3.94 -2.91
N GLU A 40 -4.80 -3.37 -1.94
CA GLU A 40 -6.23 -3.09 -2.07
C GLU A 40 -6.41 -1.75 -2.78
N THR A 41 -7.37 -1.69 -3.70
CA THR A 41 -7.75 -0.42 -4.33
C THR A 41 -9.20 -0.10 -4.01
N GLN A 42 -9.48 1.18 -3.78
CA GLN A 42 -10.84 1.67 -3.63
C GLN A 42 -11.01 2.88 -4.55
N GLY A 43 -11.90 2.77 -5.49
CA GLY A 43 -12.14 3.82 -6.47
C GLY A 43 -13.55 3.69 -7.02
N SER A 44 -13.80 4.28 -8.19
CA SER A 44 -15.13 4.26 -8.79
C SER A 44 -15.63 2.86 -9.09
N ASP A 45 -14.73 1.89 -9.25
CA ASP A 45 -15.10 0.49 -9.48
C ASP A 45 -15.31 -0.30 -8.17
N GLY A 46 -15.30 0.38 -7.04
CA GLY A 46 -15.47 -0.28 -5.75
C GLY A 46 -14.15 -0.77 -5.17
N VAL A 47 -14.26 -1.76 -4.29
CA VAL A 47 -13.10 -2.31 -3.58
C VAL A 47 -12.58 -3.54 -4.31
N GLN A 48 -11.29 -3.58 -4.58
CA GLN A 48 -10.66 -4.74 -5.20
C GLN A 48 -9.49 -5.18 -4.33
N ASN A 49 -9.28 -6.50 -4.29
CA ASN A 49 -8.19 -7.11 -3.50
C ASN A 49 -8.24 -6.69 -2.03
N LYS A 50 -9.41 -6.79 -1.44
CA LYS A 50 -9.64 -6.33 -0.08
C LYS A 50 -8.69 -7.01 0.91
N LEU A 51 -8.04 -6.20 1.74
CA LEU A 51 -7.17 -6.69 2.79
C LEU A 51 -8.01 -7.22 3.95
N SER A 52 -7.69 -8.42 4.39
CA SER A 52 -8.30 -8.97 5.60
C SER A 52 -7.53 -8.46 6.81
N ARG A 53 -8.11 -8.64 8.01
CA ARG A 53 -7.39 -8.32 9.23
C ARG A 53 -6.10 -9.15 9.34
N ASN A 54 -6.13 -10.39 8.87
CA ASN A 54 -4.95 -11.24 8.90
C ASN A 54 -3.85 -10.72 7.95
N ASP A 55 -4.24 -10.27 6.77
CA ASP A 55 -3.27 -9.65 5.83
C ASP A 55 -2.56 -8.49 6.50
N ILE A 56 -3.30 -7.66 7.20
CA ILE A 56 -2.77 -6.47 7.87
C ILE A 56 -1.88 -6.88 9.05
N GLU A 57 -2.34 -7.87 9.82
CA GLU A 57 -1.60 -8.32 11.00
C GLU A 57 -0.25 -8.94 10.63
N GLU A 58 -0.20 -9.67 9.52
CA GLU A 58 1.03 -10.35 9.09
C GLU A 58 2.01 -9.47 8.34
N ALA A 59 1.59 -8.27 7.96
CA ALA A 59 2.45 -7.39 7.16
C ALA A 59 3.60 -6.83 8.00
N ASP A 60 4.77 -6.78 7.40
CA ASP A 60 5.93 -6.14 8.03
C ASP A 60 5.82 -4.63 7.94
N PHE A 61 5.14 -4.11 6.92
CA PHE A 61 4.79 -2.70 6.86
C PHE A 61 3.57 -2.49 5.96
N ILE A 62 2.94 -1.33 6.15
CA ILE A 62 1.70 -0.97 5.48
C ILE A 62 1.85 0.41 4.84
N ILE A 63 1.48 0.53 3.57
CA ILE A 63 1.46 1.84 2.88
C ILE A 63 0.01 2.26 2.67
N HIS A 64 -0.30 3.51 3.00
CA HIS A 64 -1.56 4.14 2.64
C HIS A 64 -1.28 5.25 1.62
N ALA A 65 -1.80 5.08 0.41
CA ALA A 65 -1.73 6.10 -0.65
C ALA A 65 -3.15 6.53 -0.93
N ILE A 66 -3.66 7.44 -0.10
CA ILE A 66 -5.07 7.77 -0.08
C ILE A 66 -5.29 9.26 -0.31
N ALA A 67 -6.33 9.57 -1.10
CA ALA A 67 -6.75 10.94 -1.37
C ALA A 67 -8.21 11.16 -0.97
N VAL A 68 -8.82 10.17 -0.36
CA VAL A 68 -10.20 10.21 0.14
C VAL A 68 -10.26 9.23 1.31
N THR A 69 -11.18 9.43 2.25
CA THR A 69 -11.32 8.50 3.38
C THR A 69 -11.82 7.15 2.88
N PRO A 70 -11.01 6.10 2.98
CA PRO A 70 -11.40 4.79 2.50
C PRO A 70 -12.41 4.12 3.42
N LEU A 71 -13.05 3.08 2.90
CA LEU A 71 -13.96 2.25 3.68
C LEU A 71 -13.16 1.33 4.61
N GLU A 72 -13.74 0.99 5.74
CA GLU A 72 -13.23 -0.01 6.67
C GLU A 72 -11.83 0.27 7.19
N MET A 73 -11.57 1.54 7.48
CA MET A 73 -10.27 1.96 8.01
C MET A 73 -10.00 1.42 9.41
N GLU A 74 -11.03 1.02 10.13
CA GLU A 74 -10.88 0.47 11.47
C GLU A 74 -10.04 -0.80 11.50
N ARG A 75 -9.87 -1.47 10.36
CA ARG A 75 -8.98 -2.63 10.27
C ARG A 75 -7.54 -2.30 10.63
N PHE A 76 -7.18 -1.04 10.48
CA PHE A 76 -5.80 -0.58 10.69
C PHE A 76 -5.58 0.01 12.07
N ASP A 77 -6.61 -0.01 12.93
CA ASP A 77 -6.49 0.58 14.27
C ASP A 77 -5.32 -0.08 15.01
N GLY A 78 -4.49 0.74 15.62
CA GLY A 78 -3.33 0.28 16.36
C GLY A 78 -2.13 -0.10 15.53
N LYS A 79 -2.22 0.04 14.20
CA LYS A 79 -1.11 -0.29 13.31
C LYS A 79 -0.39 0.97 12.87
N GLU A 80 0.93 0.86 12.73
CA GLU A 80 1.70 1.93 12.11
C GLU A 80 1.56 1.81 10.60
N VAL A 81 1.26 2.93 9.96
CA VAL A 81 1.16 2.95 8.51
C VAL A 81 2.03 4.07 7.96
N TYR A 82 2.56 3.86 6.77
CA TYR A 82 3.30 4.90 6.05
C TYR A 82 2.33 5.56 5.08
N GLU A 83 2.04 6.83 5.34
CA GLU A 83 1.14 7.60 4.48
C GLU A 83 1.97 8.28 3.41
N VAL A 84 1.66 7.99 2.15
CA VAL A 84 2.41 8.51 1.02
C VAL A 84 1.40 9.03 -0.01
N GLY A 85 1.71 10.15 -0.63
CA GLY A 85 0.82 10.69 -1.66
C GLY A 85 0.79 9.79 -2.88
N LEU A 86 -0.38 9.70 -3.54
CA LEU A 86 -0.52 8.91 -4.76
C LEU A 86 0.52 9.32 -5.82
N GLN A 87 0.72 10.63 -5.98
CA GLN A 87 1.67 11.13 -6.96
C GLN A 87 3.11 10.74 -6.63
N GLU A 88 3.44 10.73 -5.37
CA GLU A 88 4.79 10.33 -4.97
C GLU A 88 5.03 8.85 -5.24
N ILE A 89 4.04 8.01 -4.99
CA ILE A 89 4.11 6.59 -5.33
C ILE A 89 4.35 6.43 -6.84
N ILE A 90 3.56 7.13 -7.64
CA ILE A 90 3.64 6.99 -9.10
C ILE A 90 5.01 7.47 -9.62
N LYS A 91 5.53 8.56 -9.06
CA LYS A 91 6.76 9.16 -9.55
C LYS A 91 8.02 8.53 -8.99
N ASN A 92 7.98 8.01 -7.79
CA ASN A 92 9.21 7.62 -7.08
C ASN A 92 8.98 6.48 -6.10
N VAL A 93 8.35 5.40 -6.55
CA VAL A 93 8.05 4.27 -5.67
C VAL A 93 9.32 3.64 -5.10
N SER A 94 10.40 3.62 -5.86
CA SER A 94 11.67 3.06 -5.38
C SER A 94 12.20 3.86 -4.19
N GLY A 95 12.18 5.19 -4.28
CA GLY A 95 12.60 6.04 -3.17
C GLY A 95 11.71 5.88 -1.94
N VAL A 96 10.41 5.69 -2.15
CA VAL A 96 9.49 5.45 -1.03
C VAL A 96 9.86 4.15 -0.31
N PHE A 97 10.11 3.08 -1.05
CA PHE A 97 10.51 1.81 -0.44
C PHE A 97 11.85 1.94 0.27
N ASP A 98 12.81 2.69 -0.33
CA ASP A 98 14.11 2.93 0.32
C ASP A 98 13.94 3.61 1.67
N GLU A 99 13.08 4.64 1.74
CA GLU A 99 12.84 5.35 2.98
C GLU A 99 12.18 4.46 4.04
N ILE A 100 11.20 3.66 3.61
CA ILE A 100 10.52 2.76 4.53
C ILE A 100 11.50 1.73 5.08
N GLU A 101 12.32 1.14 4.21
CA GLU A 101 13.30 0.13 4.64
C GLU A 101 14.32 0.74 5.59
N ALA A 102 14.76 1.96 5.33
CA ALA A 102 15.67 2.66 6.22
C ALA A 102 15.02 2.89 7.59
N ASP A 103 13.76 3.28 7.61
CA ASP A 103 13.03 3.52 8.85
C ASP A 103 12.88 2.23 9.66
N LEU A 104 12.56 1.13 8.99
CA LEU A 104 12.39 -0.17 9.65
C LEU A 104 13.69 -0.72 10.24
N ASN A 105 14.83 -0.31 9.68
CA ASN A 105 16.14 -0.79 10.11
C ASN A 105 16.81 0.10 11.16
N ASN A 106 16.11 1.15 11.60
CA ASN A 106 16.64 2.05 12.62
C ASN A 106 16.28 1.59 14.02
#